data_9d4efcdad848184fcd3f8bacf1b3ee60
#
_entry.id   9d4efcdad848184fcd3f8bacf1b3ee60
#
_cell.length_a   1.000
_cell.length_b   1.000
_cell.length_c   1.000
_cell.angle_alpha   90.00
_cell.angle_beta   90.00
_cell.angle_gamma   90.00
#
_symmetry.space_group_name_H-M   'P 1'
#
loop_
_entity.id
_entity.type
_entity.pdbx_description
1 polymer ?
#
loop_
_entity_poly.entity_id
_entity_poly.type
_entity_poly.pdbx_seq_one_letter_code
_entity_poly.pdbx_strand_id
1 'polypeptide(L)'
;KAADPTAQVAIGGVSQPTPLRLAYLDRILAAYRAKFGVEMPVDVWNVHAFILREERGSWGVDIPPGMDADQGKLYEITDHNDMAIFRQQIIDFRRWMAARGLRDKPLIVTEYGILMPASYGFPPDVVSGFLVDTFDFFLTARDPELGYPADDDRLVQAFNWFSIADKTYPTSNLFDPETRNVSPVGETFKAYVSALR
;
A
#
# COMPACT_ATOMS: atom_id res chain seq x y z
N LYS A 1 -1.07 -12.34 21.10
CA LYS A 1 0.05 -13.29 21.41
C LYS A 1 -0.20 -14.14 22.68
N ALA A 2 -1.00 -13.66 23.64
CA ALA A 2 -1.30 -14.48 24.83
C ALA A 2 -2.12 -15.74 24.48
N ALA A 3 -3.03 -15.66 23.49
CA ALA A 3 -3.82 -16.79 23.02
C ALA A 3 -3.08 -17.67 22.01
N ASP A 4 -2.24 -17.06 21.19
CA ASP A 4 -1.40 -17.74 20.20
C ASP A 4 -0.02 -17.05 20.14
N PRO A 5 1.01 -17.65 20.75
CA PRO A 5 2.37 -17.10 20.76
C PRO A 5 3.02 -17.06 19.36
N THR A 6 2.53 -17.86 18.41
CA THR A 6 3.04 -17.87 17.03
C THR A 6 2.43 -16.79 16.13
N ALA A 7 1.32 -16.16 16.56
CA ALA A 7 0.65 -15.11 15.80
C ALA A 7 1.58 -13.91 15.60
N GLN A 8 1.65 -13.43 14.38
CA GLN A 8 2.33 -12.19 14.04
C GLN A 8 1.36 -11.00 14.14
N VAL A 9 1.86 -9.88 14.66
CA VAL A 9 1.10 -8.64 14.80
C VAL A 9 1.54 -7.69 13.70
N ALA A 10 0.62 -7.35 12.80
CA ALA A 10 0.85 -6.28 11.85
C ALA A 10 0.32 -4.95 12.40
N ILE A 11 1.02 -3.85 12.11
CA ILE A 11 0.49 -2.51 12.35
C ILE A 11 -0.66 -2.21 11.37
N GLY A 12 -1.62 -1.37 11.76
CA GLY A 12 -2.63 -0.87 10.83
C GLY A 12 -2.00 -0.06 9.69
N GLY A 13 -2.41 -0.33 8.44
CA GLY A 13 -1.88 0.37 7.28
C GLY A 13 -2.35 1.84 7.22
N VAL A 14 -1.44 2.76 6.95
CA VAL A 14 -1.80 4.10 6.47
C VAL A 14 -2.10 4.04 4.98
N SER A 15 -2.99 4.91 4.50
CA SER A 15 -3.50 4.85 3.11
C SER A 15 -2.44 4.99 2.02
N GLN A 16 -1.31 5.62 2.36
CA GLN A 16 -0.16 5.79 1.46
C GLN A 16 1.07 6.23 2.27
N PRO A 17 2.30 5.87 1.88
CA PRO A 17 3.49 6.19 2.66
C PRO A 17 4.09 7.55 2.28
N THR A 18 3.32 8.61 2.45
CA THR A 18 3.79 9.98 2.24
C THR A 18 4.57 10.51 3.46
N PRO A 19 5.39 11.56 3.32
CA PRO A 19 6.10 12.15 4.46
C PRO A 19 5.19 12.49 5.63
N LEU A 20 3.98 12.99 5.37
CA LEU A 20 3.01 13.31 6.42
C LEU A 20 2.57 12.05 7.18
N ARG A 21 2.29 10.95 6.48
CA ARG A 21 1.84 9.71 7.11
C ARG A 21 2.98 8.93 7.76
N LEU A 22 4.20 9.05 7.27
CA LEU A 22 5.39 8.54 7.95
C LEU A 22 5.64 9.29 9.26
N ALA A 23 5.49 10.63 9.28
CA ALA A 23 5.55 11.42 10.50
C ALA A 23 4.40 11.07 11.47
N TYR A 24 3.21 10.74 10.96
CA TYR A 24 2.11 10.25 11.79
C TYR A 24 2.42 8.91 12.44
N LEU A 25 3.04 7.96 11.73
CA LEU A 25 3.52 6.70 12.31
C LEU A 25 4.56 6.94 13.40
N ASP A 26 5.49 7.89 13.21
CA ASP A 26 6.46 8.27 14.24
C ASP A 26 5.78 8.77 15.52
N ARG A 27 4.72 9.57 15.38
CA ARG A 27 3.95 10.04 16.55
C ARG A 27 3.23 8.91 17.26
N ILE A 28 2.68 7.94 16.52
CA ILE A 28 2.05 6.74 17.10
C ILE A 28 3.08 5.94 17.90
N LEU A 29 4.25 5.67 17.34
CA LEU A 29 5.31 4.91 18.00
C LEU A 29 5.79 5.64 19.26
N ALA A 30 6.02 6.95 19.18
CA ALA A 30 6.43 7.78 20.32
C ALA A 30 5.36 7.79 21.43
N ALA A 31 4.09 7.96 21.07
CA ALA A 31 2.97 7.94 22.00
C ALA A 31 2.81 6.58 22.70
N TYR A 32 2.98 5.48 21.94
CA TYR A 32 2.96 4.14 22.50
C TYR A 32 4.09 3.94 23.52
N ARG A 33 5.31 4.29 23.15
CA ARG A 33 6.48 4.20 24.05
C ARG A 33 6.30 5.06 25.30
N ALA A 34 5.82 6.28 25.15
CA ALA A 34 5.55 7.16 26.29
C ALA A 34 4.50 6.58 27.25
N LYS A 35 3.47 5.94 26.71
CA LYS A 35 2.37 5.36 27.49
C LYS A 35 2.73 4.05 28.18
N PHE A 36 3.49 3.17 27.52
CA PHE A 36 3.72 1.81 27.97
C PHE A 36 5.16 1.51 28.41
N GLY A 37 6.11 2.44 28.18
CA GLY A 37 7.51 2.29 28.55
C GLY A 37 8.29 1.27 27.70
N VAL A 38 7.69 0.75 26.64
CA VAL A 38 8.28 -0.26 25.73
C VAL A 38 7.98 0.08 24.27
N GLU A 39 8.76 -0.46 23.34
CA GLU A 39 8.47 -0.32 21.92
C GLU A 39 7.17 -1.05 21.55
N MET A 40 6.47 -0.53 20.54
CA MET A 40 5.27 -1.17 20.01
C MET A 40 5.62 -2.53 19.42
N PRO A 41 4.95 -3.62 19.82
CA PRO A 41 5.27 -4.98 19.37
C PRO A 41 4.73 -5.23 17.95
N VAL A 42 5.43 -4.71 16.94
CA VAL A 42 5.12 -4.92 15.51
C VAL A 42 6.04 -6.00 14.96
N ASP A 43 5.46 -7.09 14.48
CA ASP A 43 6.18 -8.16 13.81
C ASP A 43 6.25 -7.93 12.29
N VAL A 44 5.17 -7.37 11.72
CA VAL A 44 5.01 -7.12 10.29
C VAL A 44 4.59 -5.68 10.06
N TRP A 45 5.31 -4.97 9.23
CA TRP A 45 4.92 -3.62 8.83
C TRP A 45 3.90 -3.69 7.70
N ASN A 46 2.93 -2.79 7.74
CA ASN A 46 1.82 -2.75 6.80
C ASN A 46 1.57 -1.33 6.31
N VAL A 47 1.27 -1.22 5.03
CA VAL A 47 0.91 0.03 4.38
C VAL A 47 -0.12 -0.24 3.27
N HIS A 48 -0.97 0.74 2.97
CA HIS A 48 -1.64 0.79 1.67
C HIS A 48 -0.77 1.63 0.71
N ALA A 49 -0.91 1.40 -0.58
CA ALA A 49 -0.11 2.08 -1.59
C ALA A 49 -1.00 2.73 -2.65
N PHE A 50 -1.96 3.54 -2.22
CA PHE A 50 -2.71 4.40 -3.11
C PHE A 50 -1.93 5.68 -3.44
N ILE A 51 -2.28 6.36 -4.52
CA ILE A 51 -1.75 7.67 -4.90
C ILE A 51 -2.92 8.65 -4.85
N LEU A 52 -3.12 9.27 -3.70
CA LEU A 52 -4.28 10.11 -3.42
C LEU A 52 -3.84 11.48 -2.90
N ARG A 53 -4.59 12.52 -3.24
CA ARG A 53 -4.38 13.87 -2.72
C ARG A 53 -4.56 13.88 -1.21
N GLU A 54 -3.65 14.50 -0.49
CA GLU A 54 -3.70 14.70 0.95
C GLU A 54 -3.98 16.18 1.23
N GLU A 55 -5.23 16.53 1.42
CA GLU A 55 -5.64 17.90 1.68
C GLU A 55 -6.93 17.90 2.49
N ARG A 56 -6.97 18.69 3.56
CA ARG A 56 -8.13 18.80 4.43
C ARG A 56 -9.38 19.26 3.69
N GLY A 57 -10.44 18.46 3.77
CA GLY A 57 -11.73 18.77 3.15
C GLY A 57 -11.74 18.73 1.62
N SER A 58 -10.71 18.15 0.99
CA SER A 58 -10.64 17.95 -0.45
C SER A 58 -10.93 16.49 -0.83
N TRP A 59 -10.86 16.17 -2.13
CA TRP A 59 -10.93 14.79 -2.58
C TRP A 59 -9.67 14.00 -2.17
N GLY A 60 -9.75 12.67 -2.15
CA GLY A 60 -8.63 11.79 -1.83
C GLY A 60 -8.67 11.34 -0.40
N VAL A 61 -7.60 11.57 0.35
CA VAL A 61 -7.48 11.19 1.76
C VAL A 61 -7.25 12.42 2.63
N ASP A 62 -8.00 12.53 3.72
CA ASP A 62 -7.85 13.63 4.68
C ASP A 62 -6.53 13.50 5.46
N ILE A 63 -6.21 14.56 6.18
CA ILE A 63 -5.06 14.64 7.07
C ILE A 63 -5.22 13.65 8.24
N PRO A 64 -4.18 12.89 8.60
CA PRO A 64 -4.27 11.96 9.73
C PRO A 64 -4.66 12.66 11.04
N PRO A 65 -5.49 12.03 11.88
CA PRO A 65 -5.95 12.63 13.14
C PRO A 65 -4.80 13.07 14.02
N GLY A 66 -4.91 14.28 14.57
CA GLY A 66 -3.90 14.86 15.47
C GLY A 66 -2.66 15.43 14.77
N MET A 67 -2.59 15.40 13.44
CA MET A 67 -1.55 16.14 12.70
C MET A 67 -1.98 17.60 12.52
N ASP A 68 -1.07 18.52 12.85
CA ASP A 68 -1.25 19.96 12.66
C ASP A 68 -0.73 20.34 11.26
N ALA A 69 -1.53 19.98 10.26
CA ALA A 69 -1.27 20.24 8.84
C ALA A 69 -2.61 20.31 8.10
N ASP A 70 -2.67 21.11 7.05
CA ASP A 70 -3.82 21.17 6.16
C ASP A 70 -3.57 20.45 4.82
N GLN A 71 -2.30 20.20 4.50
CA GLN A 71 -1.88 19.58 3.25
C GLN A 71 -0.70 18.63 3.49
N GLY A 72 -0.66 17.53 2.71
CA GLY A 72 0.47 16.64 2.54
C GLY A 72 0.93 16.62 1.08
N LYS A 73 0.92 15.44 0.44
CA LYS A 73 1.17 15.32 -1.00
C LYS A 73 -0.09 15.69 -1.79
N LEU A 74 0.04 16.69 -2.66
CA LEU A 74 -1.06 17.19 -3.49
C LEU A 74 -1.06 16.49 -4.84
N TYR A 75 -1.18 15.17 -4.83
CA TYR A 75 -1.32 14.40 -6.06
C TYR A 75 -2.59 14.79 -6.80
N GLU A 76 -2.52 14.75 -8.12
CA GLU A 76 -3.66 14.98 -9.00
C GLU A 76 -4.30 13.65 -9.45
N ILE A 77 -5.51 13.73 -9.99
CA ILE A 77 -6.23 12.53 -10.47
C ILE A 77 -5.39 11.76 -11.50
N THR A 78 -4.69 12.47 -12.37
CA THR A 78 -3.81 11.88 -13.39
C THR A 78 -2.60 11.13 -12.85
N ASP A 79 -2.21 11.38 -11.60
CA ASP A 79 -1.09 10.70 -10.96
C ASP A 79 -1.46 9.31 -10.44
N HIS A 80 -2.74 8.98 -10.42
CA HIS A 80 -3.28 7.83 -9.67
C HIS A 80 -2.75 6.46 -10.11
N ASN A 81 -2.21 6.34 -11.33
CA ASN A 81 -1.54 5.14 -11.84
C ASN A 81 -0.05 5.38 -12.19
N ASP A 82 0.56 6.45 -11.68
CA ASP A 82 1.96 6.76 -11.96
C ASP A 82 2.89 5.76 -11.23
N MET A 83 3.56 4.93 -12.03
CA MET A 83 4.48 3.90 -11.52
C MET A 83 5.75 4.48 -10.90
N ALA A 84 6.18 5.68 -11.25
CA ALA A 84 7.34 6.31 -10.61
C ALA A 84 6.97 6.74 -9.19
N ILE A 85 5.81 7.35 -8.99
CA ILE A 85 5.27 7.70 -7.67
C ILE A 85 5.05 6.43 -6.85
N PHE A 86 4.40 5.41 -7.41
CA PHE A 86 4.12 4.15 -6.73
C PHE A 86 5.39 3.47 -6.19
N ARG A 87 6.41 3.34 -7.04
CA ARG A 87 7.71 2.76 -6.65
C ARG A 87 8.40 3.59 -5.58
N GLN A 88 8.38 4.92 -5.74
CA GLN A 88 9.02 5.82 -4.79
C GLN A 88 8.37 5.74 -3.41
N GLN A 89 7.05 5.60 -3.31
CA GLN A 89 6.35 5.41 -2.06
C GLN A 89 6.85 4.17 -1.30
N ILE A 90 7.01 3.04 -1.97
CA ILE A 90 7.51 1.80 -1.35
C ILE A 90 8.97 1.95 -0.90
N ILE A 91 9.80 2.57 -1.72
CA ILE A 91 11.20 2.87 -1.37
C ILE A 91 11.27 3.79 -0.15
N ASP A 92 10.45 4.83 -0.09
CA ASP A 92 10.42 5.76 1.03
C ASP A 92 9.94 5.10 2.33
N PHE A 93 8.96 4.19 2.25
CA PHE A 93 8.56 3.41 3.42
C PHE A 93 9.68 2.49 3.91
N ARG A 94 10.36 1.78 3.02
CA ARG A 94 11.52 0.94 3.36
C ARG A 94 12.68 1.76 3.92
N ARG A 95 12.94 2.94 3.36
CA ARG A 95 13.95 3.87 3.90
C ARG A 95 13.57 4.33 5.31
N TRP A 96 12.29 4.65 5.53
CA TRP A 96 11.76 4.99 6.85
C TRP A 96 11.94 3.84 7.85
N MET A 97 11.68 2.59 7.44
CA MET A 97 11.93 1.40 8.26
C MET A 97 13.42 1.23 8.58
N ALA A 98 14.28 1.29 7.58
CA ALA A 98 15.73 1.12 7.74
C ALA A 98 16.33 2.16 8.71
N ALA A 99 15.92 3.43 8.60
CA ALA A 99 16.35 4.50 9.48
C ALA A 99 15.96 4.28 10.97
N ARG A 100 15.04 3.34 11.26
CA ARG A 100 14.59 2.97 12.61
C ARG A 100 15.07 1.61 13.07
N GLY A 101 16.02 1.00 12.33
CA GLY A 101 16.52 -0.34 12.63
C GLY A 101 15.49 -1.45 12.37
N LEU A 102 14.51 -1.20 11.50
CA LEU A 102 13.41 -2.13 11.19
C LEU A 102 13.57 -2.81 9.82
N ARG A 103 14.75 -2.74 9.22
CA ARG A 103 15.03 -3.37 7.93
C ARG A 103 14.80 -4.89 7.95
N ASP A 104 15.06 -5.53 9.10
CA ASP A 104 14.86 -6.94 9.35
C ASP A 104 13.41 -7.36 9.59
N LYS A 105 12.45 -6.48 9.33
CA LYS A 105 11.03 -6.74 9.42
C LYS A 105 10.39 -6.85 8.03
N PRO A 106 9.46 -7.80 7.83
CA PRO A 106 8.70 -7.87 6.58
C PRO A 106 7.79 -6.65 6.42
N LEU A 107 7.59 -6.26 5.16
CA LEU A 107 6.61 -5.26 4.73
C LEU A 107 5.53 -5.93 3.88
N ILE A 108 4.27 -5.68 4.21
CA ILE A 108 3.13 -6.07 3.39
C ILE A 108 2.38 -4.84 2.90
N VAL A 109 1.80 -4.94 1.70
CA VAL A 109 0.89 -3.93 1.14
C VAL A 109 -0.49 -4.54 1.08
N THR A 110 -1.38 -4.14 1.99
CA THR A 110 -2.69 -4.80 2.14
C THR A 110 -3.76 -4.24 1.24
N GLU A 111 -3.58 -3.01 0.71
CA GLU A 111 -4.50 -2.42 -0.25
C GLU A 111 -3.73 -1.53 -1.24
N TYR A 112 -4.00 -1.69 -2.52
CA TYR A 112 -3.60 -0.78 -3.58
C TYR A 112 -4.38 -1.12 -4.87
N GLY A 113 -4.52 -0.17 -5.75
CA GLY A 113 -5.27 -0.31 -6.99
C GLY A 113 -5.76 1.03 -7.48
N ILE A 114 -6.62 1.03 -8.47
CA ILE A 114 -7.19 2.25 -9.05
C ILE A 114 -8.60 2.46 -8.49
N LEU A 115 -8.79 3.54 -7.74
CA LEU A 115 -10.08 3.92 -7.16
C LEU A 115 -10.87 4.87 -8.07
N MET A 116 -10.19 5.58 -8.98
CA MET A 116 -10.79 6.57 -9.87
C MET A 116 -11.59 5.89 -10.99
N PRO A 117 -12.75 6.44 -11.38
CA PRO A 117 -13.59 5.85 -12.40
C PRO A 117 -12.97 5.92 -13.80
N ALA A 118 -13.42 5.04 -14.70
CA ALA A 118 -12.95 4.98 -16.09
C ALA A 118 -13.08 6.32 -16.82
N SER A 119 -14.13 7.11 -16.51
CA SER A 119 -14.36 8.44 -17.10
C SER A 119 -13.28 9.49 -16.74
N TYR A 120 -12.45 9.20 -15.74
CA TYR A 120 -11.33 10.05 -15.33
C TYR A 120 -9.97 9.64 -15.95
N GLY A 121 -10.00 8.72 -16.92
CA GLY A 121 -8.80 8.27 -17.63
C GLY A 121 -8.32 6.89 -17.22
N PHE A 122 -9.13 6.10 -16.49
CA PHE A 122 -8.76 4.78 -16.02
C PHE A 122 -9.64 3.66 -16.62
N PRO A 123 -9.68 3.50 -17.95
CA PRO A 123 -10.38 2.39 -18.59
C PRO A 123 -9.69 1.05 -18.23
N PRO A 124 -10.35 -0.10 -18.46
CA PRO A 124 -9.85 -1.41 -18.02
C PRO A 124 -8.45 -1.78 -18.51
N ASP A 125 -8.03 -1.31 -19.67
CA ASP A 125 -6.69 -1.55 -20.23
C ASP A 125 -5.61 -0.78 -19.44
N VAL A 126 -5.87 0.46 -19.04
CA VAL A 126 -4.98 1.25 -18.17
C VAL A 126 -4.86 0.59 -16.80
N VAL A 127 -5.98 0.17 -16.21
CA VAL A 127 -5.99 -0.52 -14.91
C VAL A 127 -5.26 -1.86 -14.98
N SER A 128 -5.45 -2.61 -16.06
CA SER A 128 -4.77 -3.89 -16.31
C SER A 128 -3.26 -3.70 -16.47
N GLY A 129 -2.82 -2.64 -17.16
CA GLY A 129 -1.41 -2.27 -17.26
C GLY A 129 -0.80 -1.98 -15.89
N PHE A 130 -1.47 -1.16 -15.09
CA PHE A 130 -1.03 -0.84 -13.73
C PHE A 130 -0.98 -2.08 -12.82
N LEU A 131 -1.94 -3.01 -12.95
CA LEU A 131 -1.91 -4.28 -12.22
C LEU A 131 -0.64 -5.08 -12.55
N VAL A 132 -0.34 -5.26 -13.83
CA VAL A 132 0.84 -6.01 -14.28
C VAL A 132 2.13 -5.35 -13.79
N ASP A 133 2.28 -4.03 -14.01
CA ASP A 133 3.48 -3.29 -13.65
C ASP A 133 3.75 -3.31 -12.12
N THR A 134 2.69 -3.23 -11.31
CA THR A 134 2.81 -3.29 -9.85
C THR A 134 3.13 -4.69 -9.36
N PHE A 135 2.57 -5.74 -9.97
CA PHE A 135 2.89 -7.13 -9.65
C PHE A 135 4.34 -7.44 -9.99
N ASP A 136 4.80 -7.07 -11.18
CA ASP A 136 6.21 -7.23 -11.58
C ASP A 136 7.14 -6.52 -10.60
N PHE A 137 6.80 -5.28 -10.21
CA PHE A 137 7.59 -4.55 -9.23
C PHE A 137 7.65 -5.26 -7.88
N PHE A 138 6.53 -5.67 -7.32
CA PHE A 138 6.51 -6.34 -6.01
C PHE A 138 7.22 -7.70 -5.99
N LEU A 139 7.14 -8.44 -7.09
CA LEU A 139 7.78 -9.75 -7.19
C LEU A 139 9.29 -9.67 -7.43
N THR A 140 9.76 -8.59 -8.07
CA THR A 140 11.16 -8.51 -8.53
C THR A 140 12.00 -7.45 -7.84
N ALA A 141 11.40 -6.41 -7.27
CA ALA A 141 12.15 -5.29 -6.70
C ALA A 141 12.94 -5.69 -5.45
N ARG A 142 14.24 -5.50 -5.53
CA ARG A 142 15.21 -5.78 -4.47
C ARG A 142 16.12 -4.60 -4.24
N ASP A 143 16.55 -4.43 -3.00
CA ASP A 143 17.52 -3.42 -2.62
C ASP A 143 18.34 -3.93 -1.41
N PRO A 144 19.66 -4.13 -1.56
CA PRO A 144 20.51 -4.70 -0.50
C PRO A 144 20.65 -3.78 0.72
N GLU A 145 20.27 -2.50 0.63
CA GLU A 145 20.30 -1.55 1.75
C GLU A 145 18.94 -1.40 2.44
N LEU A 146 17.83 -1.58 1.72
CA LEU A 146 16.49 -1.30 2.19
C LEU A 146 15.60 -2.54 2.31
N GLY A 147 15.82 -3.53 1.48
CA GLY A 147 14.99 -4.74 1.39
C GLY A 147 15.09 -5.64 2.63
N TYR A 148 14.18 -6.60 2.72
CA TYR A 148 14.14 -7.56 3.82
C TYR A 148 15.18 -8.67 3.63
N PRO A 149 16.22 -8.76 4.48
CA PRO A 149 17.35 -9.68 4.25
C PRO A 149 16.96 -11.16 4.21
N ALA A 150 15.95 -11.55 4.99
CA ALA A 150 15.50 -12.94 5.02
C ALA A 150 14.68 -13.37 3.78
N ASP A 151 14.43 -12.44 2.87
CA ASP A 151 13.69 -12.65 1.62
C ASP A 151 14.45 -12.09 0.42
N ASP A 152 15.76 -12.36 0.37
CA ASP A 152 16.65 -11.96 -0.72
C ASP A 152 16.55 -10.46 -1.04
N ASP A 153 16.51 -9.63 0.00
CA ASP A 153 16.43 -8.18 -0.05
C ASP A 153 15.21 -7.63 -0.83
N ARG A 154 14.14 -8.41 -0.98
CA ARG A 154 12.90 -7.90 -1.59
C ARG A 154 12.32 -6.75 -0.78
N LEU A 155 11.72 -5.79 -1.50
CA LEU A 155 11.11 -4.64 -0.85
C LEU A 155 9.76 -4.97 -0.20
N VAL A 156 8.96 -5.87 -0.77
CA VAL A 156 7.62 -6.23 -0.30
C VAL A 156 7.47 -7.75 -0.26
N GLN A 157 6.98 -8.31 0.85
CA GLN A 157 6.87 -9.76 1.06
C GLN A 157 5.50 -10.31 0.69
N ALA A 158 4.44 -9.50 0.82
CA ALA A 158 3.09 -9.86 0.39
C ALA A 158 2.31 -8.60 0.00
N PHE A 159 1.35 -8.78 -0.90
CA PHE A 159 0.51 -7.67 -1.37
C PHE A 159 -0.87 -8.16 -1.79
N ASN A 160 -1.88 -7.31 -1.63
CA ASN A 160 -3.26 -7.60 -2.01
C ASN A 160 -3.78 -6.48 -2.91
N TRP A 161 -4.24 -6.87 -4.08
CA TRP A 161 -4.93 -5.98 -5.00
C TRP A 161 -6.30 -5.58 -4.45
N PHE A 162 -6.63 -4.31 -4.45
CA PHE A 162 -7.95 -3.81 -4.14
C PHE A 162 -8.70 -3.52 -5.45
N SER A 163 -9.79 -4.30 -5.77
CA SER A 163 -10.40 -5.28 -4.90
C SER A 163 -10.89 -6.51 -5.68
N ILE A 164 -11.36 -7.53 -4.95
CA ILE A 164 -12.08 -8.65 -5.58
C ILE A 164 -13.40 -8.15 -6.17
N ALA A 165 -14.22 -7.45 -5.37
CA ALA A 165 -15.51 -6.91 -5.78
C ALA A 165 -15.98 -5.84 -4.76
N ASP A 166 -15.70 -4.59 -5.02
CA ASP A 166 -16.14 -3.44 -4.23
C ASP A 166 -17.22 -2.64 -4.99
N LYS A 167 -18.26 -2.17 -4.28
CA LYS A 167 -19.37 -1.41 -4.88
C LYS A 167 -19.10 0.07 -4.96
N THR A 168 -18.27 0.59 -4.09
CA THR A 168 -17.95 2.02 -4.01
C THR A 168 -16.87 2.40 -5.01
N TYR A 169 -15.85 1.54 -5.14
CA TYR A 169 -14.69 1.74 -6.03
C TYR A 169 -14.54 0.56 -7.00
N PRO A 170 -15.44 0.44 -7.99
CA PRO A 170 -15.50 -0.76 -8.84
C PRO A 170 -14.41 -0.87 -9.90
N THR A 171 -13.64 0.18 -10.15
CA THR A 171 -12.72 0.29 -11.30
C THR A 171 -11.65 -0.81 -11.32
N SER A 172 -11.11 -1.19 -10.15
CA SER A 172 -10.10 -2.24 -10.00
C SER A 172 -10.68 -3.62 -9.69
N ASN A 173 -12.00 -3.78 -9.70
CA ASN A 173 -12.63 -5.04 -9.35
C ASN A 173 -12.19 -6.18 -10.28
N LEU A 174 -11.87 -7.33 -9.69
CA LEU A 174 -11.62 -8.57 -10.43
C LEU A 174 -12.92 -9.25 -10.88
N PHE A 175 -14.01 -9.00 -10.14
CA PHE A 175 -15.36 -9.47 -10.45
C PHE A 175 -16.35 -8.33 -10.38
N ASP A 176 -17.34 -8.33 -11.24
CA ASP A 176 -18.50 -7.47 -11.13
C ASP A 176 -19.30 -7.86 -9.88
N PRO A 177 -19.56 -6.94 -8.93
CA PRO A 177 -20.20 -7.26 -7.67
C PRO A 177 -21.68 -7.65 -7.78
N GLU A 178 -22.34 -7.33 -8.91
CA GLU A 178 -23.77 -7.63 -9.15
C GLU A 178 -23.95 -8.90 -9.97
N THR A 179 -23.27 -8.98 -11.11
CA THR A 179 -23.38 -10.12 -12.03
C THR A 179 -22.49 -11.29 -11.66
N ARG A 180 -21.45 -11.06 -10.82
CA ARG A 180 -20.40 -12.03 -10.46
C ARG A 180 -19.54 -12.51 -11.64
N ASN A 181 -19.64 -11.85 -12.77
CA ASN A 181 -18.78 -12.14 -13.92
C ASN A 181 -17.35 -11.63 -13.65
N VAL A 182 -16.38 -12.33 -14.19
CA VAL A 182 -14.98 -11.87 -14.20
C VAL A 182 -14.90 -10.59 -15.03
N SER A 183 -14.28 -9.56 -14.47
CA SER A 183 -14.06 -8.29 -15.17
C SER A 183 -12.88 -8.40 -16.15
N PRO A 184 -12.70 -7.43 -17.08
CA PRO A 184 -11.49 -7.37 -17.90
C PRO A 184 -10.18 -7.34 -17.08
N VAL A 185 -10.17 -6.62 -15.95
CA VAL A 185 -9.04 -6.59 -15.01
C VAL A 185 -8.85 -7.96 -14.35
N GLY A 186 -9.95 -8.63 -14.02
CA GLY A 186 -9.93 -10.01 -13.48
C GLY A 186 -9.38 -11.03 -14.45
N GLU A 187 -9.67 -10.91 -15.75
CA GLU A 187 -9.06 -11.79 -16.77
C GLU A 187 -7.55 -11.53 -16.90
N THR A 188 -7.10 -10.28 -16.81
CA THR A 188 -5.67 -9.94 -16.77
C THR A 188 -5.00 -10.54 -15.53
N PHE A 189 -5.60 -10.40 -14.34
CA PHE A 189 -5.11 -11.01 -13.10
C PHE A 189 -4.97 -12.53 -13.25
N LYS A 190 -6.00 -13.20 -13.75
CA LYS A 190 -6.01 -14.64 -13.95
C LYS A 190 -4.90 -15.08 -14.93
N ALA A 191 -4.75 -14.38 -16.05
CA ALA A 191 -3.70 -14.66 -17.03
C ALA A 191 -2.31 -14.50 -16.42
N TYR A 192 -2.07 -13.39 -15.69
CA TYR A 192 -0.80 -13.11 -15.02
C TYR A 192 -0.43 -14.21 -14.01
N VAL A 193 -1.33 -14.53 -13.08
CA VAL A 193 -1.08 -15.55 -12.04
C VAL A 193 -0.89 -16.94 -12.64
N SER A 194 -1.58 -17.25 -13.75
CA SER A 194 -1.42 -18.53 -14.46
C SER A 194 -0.04 -18.66 -15.12
N ALA A 195 0.57 -17.55 -15.54
CA ALA A 195 1.90 -17.52 -16.14
C ALA A 195 3.05 -17.63 -15.11
N LEU A 196 2.78 -17.42 -13.82
CA LEU A 196 3.76 -17.58 -12.74
C LEU A 196 3.99 -19.05 -12.33
N ARG A 197 3.19 -19.97 -12.84
CA ARG A 197 3.29 -21.42 -12.60
C ARG A 197 4.10 -22.08 -13.67
#